data_2e4dceb5acd27a2794ce57b686920a4e
#
_entry.id   2e4dceb5acd27a2794ce57b686920a4e
#
_cell.length_a   1.000
_cell.length_b   1.000
_cell.length_c   1.000
_cell.angle_alpha   90.00
_cell.angle_beta   90.00
_cell.angle_gamma   90.00
#
_symmetry.space_group_name_H-M   'P 1'
#
loop_
_entity.id
_entity.type
_entity.pdbx_description
1 polymer ?
#
loop_
_entity_poly.entity_id
_entity_poly.type
_entity_poly.pdbx_seq_one_letter_code
_entity_poly.pdbx_strand_id
1 'polypeptide(L)'
;MRKFACLLGLVFLFSLSAAAQDSSKIDLFAGYSFVHTNPGIEFSSFNANGGVASVALNLTSWGSLVVEAGGVHATNIGGADVDATAETFMAGPKLSLFRRSSLSPFAQALFGFVHTNPGFSQTTINHNTFAAAPGIGLDWNATRHLGIRLAQVDYLFTRMPTSTNQVNWNNFRYSTGIVIRF
;
A
#
# COMPACT_ATOMS: atom_id res chain seq x y z
N MET A 1 -30.68 -5.38 -12.83
CA MET A 1 -30.16 -4.36 -11.92
C MET A 1 -28.63 -4.38 -11.83
N ARG A 2 -27.94 -5.56 -11.76
CA ARG A 2 -26.45 -5.61 -11.70
C ARG A 2 -25.74 -5.05 -12.95
N LYS A 3 -26.32 -5.17 -14.14
CA LYS A 3 -25.74 -4.63 -15.40
C LYS A 3 -25.80 -3.09 -15.49
N PHE A 4 -26.79 -2.46 -14.89
CA PHE A 4 -26.92 -1.00 -14.83
C PHE A 4 -25.91 -0.36 -13.87
N ALA A 5 -25.57 -1.00 -12.75
CA ALA A 5 -24.55 -0.52 -11.81
C ALA A 5 -23.14 -0.51 -12.43
N CYS A 6 -22.80 -1.54 -13.24
CA CYS A 6 -21.52 -1.55 -13.97
C CYS A 6 -21.43 -0.47 -15.05
N LEU A 7 -22.55 -0.19 -15.75
CA LEU A 7 -22.59 0.84 -16.78
C LEU A 7 -22.46 2.25 -16.17
N LEU A 8 -23.12 2.49 -15.02
CA LEU A 8 -23.04 3.76 -14.29
C LEU A 8 -21.62 4.00 -13.75
N GLY A 9 -20.95 2.96 -13.23
CA GLY A 9 -19.55 3.03 -12.80
C GLY A 9 -18.60 3.34 -13.94
N LEU A 10 -18.83 2.77 -15.12
CA LEU A 10 -18.01 3.02 -16.32
C LEU A 10 -18.18 4.47 -16.84
N VAL A 11 -19.41 4.99 -16.85
CA VAL A 11 -19.70 6.37 -17.26
C VAL A 11 -19.11 7.38 -16.29
N PHE A 12 -19.08 7.07 -14.97
CA PHE A 12 -18.42 7.94 -13.98
C PHE A 12 -16.90 8.02 -14.17
N LEU A 13 -16.25 6.94 -14.64
CA LEU A 13 -14.82 6.93 -14.93
C LEU A 13 -14.44 7.79 -16.16
N PHE A 14 -15.35 7.94 -17.14
CA PHE A 14 -15.08 8.75 -18.33
C PHE A 14 -15.39 10.26 -18.16
N SER A 15 -16.20 10.66 -17.19
CA SER A 15 -16.58 12.08 -16.98
C SER A 15 -15.52 12.89 -16.21
N LEU A 16 -14.45 12.28 -15.71
CA LEU A 16 -13.37 12.95 -14.95
C LEU A 16 -12.29 13.58 -15.84
N SER A 17 -12.42 13.50 -17.14
CA SER A 17 -11.36 13.91 -18.09
C SER A 17 -11.24 15.42 -18.34
N ALA A 18 -12.07 16.28 -17.75
CA ALA A 18 -12.19 17.69 -18.17
C ALA A 18 -11.42 18.72 -17.32
N ALA A 19 -10.78 18.34 -16.21
CA ALA A 19 -10.18 19.29 -15.26
C ALA A 19 -8.65 19.24 -15.13
N ALA A 20 -7.94 18.49 -15.95
CA ALA A 20 -6.51 18.21 -15.79
C ALA A 20 -5.64 18.75 -16.92
N GLN A 21 -5.75 20.02 -17.24
CA GLN A 21 -4.73 20.69 -18.03
C GLN A 21 -3.58 21.07 -17.11
N ASP A 22 -2.41 20.41 -17.27
CA ASP A 22 -1.11 20.78 -16.71
C ASP A 22 -0.60 20.05 -15.43
N SER A 23 -1.17 18.91 -15.05
CA SER A 23 -0.61 18.02 -14.02
C SER A 23 -0.46 16.62 -14.59
N SER A 24 0.60 15.89 -14.21
CA SER A 24 0.70 14.47 -14.55
C SER A 24 -0.59 13.75 -14.13
N LYS A 25 -1.16 12.96 -15.03
CA LYS A 25 -2.41 12.25 -14.78
C LYS A 25 -2.19 10.95 -14.02
N ILE A 26 -1.02 10.36 -14.20
CA ILE A 26 -0.67 9.05 -13.64
C ILE A 26 0.72 9.17 -13.02
N ASP A 27 0.83 8.73 -11.76
CA ASP A 27 2.11 8.53 -11.09
C ASP A 27 2.30 7.02 -10.86
N LEU A 28 3.44 6.49 -11.28
CA LEU A 28 3.87 5.13 -11.00
C LEU A 28 4.95 5.19 -9.91
N PHE A 29 4.80 4.37 -8.88
CA PHE A 29 5.81 4.20 -7.84
C PHE A 29 6.28 2.76 -7.80
N ALA A 30 7.57 2.55 -7.65
CA ALA A 30 8.16 1.26 -7.35
C ALA A 30 9.32 1.45 -6.36
N GLY A 31 9.40 0.58 -5.36
CA GLY A 31 10.41 0.74 -4.33
C GLY A 31 10.54 -0.43 -3.38
N TYR A 32 11.45 -0.24 -2.45
CA TYR A 32 11.70 -1.13 -1.33
C TYR A 32 10.67 -0.90 -0.23
N SER A 33 10.28 -1.98 0.44
CA SER A 33 9.36 -1.97 1.58
C SER A 33 9.97 -2.74 2.74
N PHE A 34 9.99 -2.13 3.91
CA PHE A 34 10.36 -2.72 5.19
C PHE A 34 9.15 -2.70 6.10
N VAL A 35 8.84 -3.85 6.70
CA VAL A 35 7.72 -3.99 7.64
C VAL A 35 8.24 -4.47 8.98
N HIS A 36 7.96 -3.70 10.02
CA HIS A 36 8.14 -4.12 11.39
C HIS A 36 6.81 -4.62 11.92
N THR A 37 6.75 -5.92 12.20
CA THR A 37 5.54 -6.59 12.65
C THR A 37 5.55 -6.73 14.17
N ASN A 38 4.47 -6.29 14.81
CA ASN A 38 4.23 -6.46 16.23
C ASN A 38 2.96 -7.31 16.44
N PRO A 39 3.12 -8.64 16.57
CA PRO A 39 1.99 -9.58 16.62
C PRO A 39 1.29 -9.65 17.99
N GLY A 40 1.61 -8.76 18.93
CA GLY A 40 1.01 -8.76 20.28
C GLY A 40 1.74 -9.67 21.28
N ILE A 41 1.04 -10.12 22.32
CA ILE A 41 1.66 -10.68 23.53
C ILE A 41 2.22 -12.11 23.32
N GLU A 42 1.77 -12.84 22.31
CA GLU A 42 2.10 -14.27 22.14
C GLU A 42 3.32 -14.56 21.24
N PHE A 43 3.74 -13.59 20.42
CA PHE A 43 4.83 -13.78 19.47
C PHE A 43 5.84 -12.63 19.54
N SER A 44 7.12 -12.95 19.39
CA SER A 44 8.17 -11.95 19.28
C SER A 44 7.99 -11.09 18.00
N SER A 45 8.29 -9.81 18.09
CA SER A 45 8.32 -8.92 16.92
C SER A 45 9.37 -9.39 15.91
N PHE A 46 9.07 -9.26 14.63
CA PHE A 46 10.00 -9.63 13.56
C PHE A 46 9.95 -8.57 12.42
N ASN A 47 10.97 -8.61 11.59
CA ASN A 47 11.10 -7.71 10.45
C ASN A 47 10.92 -8.48 9.15
N ALA A 48 10.24 -7.87 8.19
CA ALA A 48 10.07 -8.38 6.85
C ALA A 48 10.55 -7.34 5.83
N ASN A 49 11.16 -7.82 4.76
CA ASN A 49 11.74 -7.00 3.70
C ASN A 49 11.13 -7.39 2.36
N GLY A 50 10.97 -6.43 1.46
CA GLY A 50 10.40 -6.72 0.16
C GLY A 50 10.27 -5.53 -0.76
N GLY A 51 9.29 -5.60 -1.66
CA GLY A 51 9.01 -4.57 -2.65
C GLY A 51 7.58 -4.10 -2.62
N VAL A 52 7.34 -2.91 -3.11
CA VAL A 52 6.03 -2.30 -3.27
C VAL A 52 5.97 -1.54 -4.58
N ALA A 53 4.83 -1.62 -5.27
CA ALA A 53 4.53 -0.84 -6.45
C ALA A 53 3.13 -0.25 -6.36
N SER A 54 2.93 0.96 -6.85
CA SER A 54 1.62 1.58 -6.90
C SER A 54 1.40 2.44 -8.13
N VAL A 55 0.15 2.56 -8.50
CA VAL A 55 -0.35 3.46 -9.54
C VAL A 55 -1.28 4.47 -8.88
N ALA A 56 -1.00 5.76 -9.04
CA ALA A 56 -1.87 6.84 -8.59
C ALA A 56 -2.50 7.53 -9.80
N LEU A 57 -3.83 7.58 -9.83
CA LEU A 57 -4.61 8.37 -10.77
C LEU A 57 -4.89 9.73 -10.15
N ASN A 58 -4.33 10.77 -10.72
CA ASN A 58 -4.44 12.14 -10.23
C ASN A 58 -5.75 12.77 -10.70
N LEU A 59 -6.72 12.89 -9.80
CA LEU A 59 -8.05 13.41 -10.08
C LEU A 59 -8.11 14.93 -9.98
N THR A 60 -7.29 15.48 -9.07
CA THR A 60 -7.17 16.93 -8.86
C THR A 60 -5.70 17.31 -8.66
N SER A 61 -5.40 18.60 -8.51
CA SER A 61 -4.04 19.07 -8.21
C SER A 61 -3.50 18.59 -6.86
N TRP A 62 -4.36 18.14 -5.95
CA TRP A 62 -4.01 17.70 -4.60
C TRP A 62 -4.52 16.29 -4.26
N GLY A 63 -5.50 15.76 -5.00
CA GLY A 63 -6.18 14.49 -4.71
C GLY A 63 -5.94 13.45 -5.78
N SER A 64 -5.63 12.22 -5.36
CA SER A 64 -5.38 11.06 -6.22
C SER A 64 -6.06 9.82 -5.67
N LEU A 65 -6.39 8.88 -6.54
CA LEU A 65 -6.74 7.51 -6.17
C LEU A 65 -5.54 6.60 -6.42
N VAL A 66 -5.17 5.83 -5.42
CA VAL A 66 -4.01 4.93 -5.47
C VAL A 66 -4.47 3.48 -5.46
N VAL A 67 -3.81 2.65 -6.28
CA VAL A 67 -3.84 1.19 -6.19
C VAL A 67 -2.41 0.73 -5.96
N GLU A 68 -2.21 -0.09 -4.94
CA GLU A 68 -0.90 -0.53 -4.48
C GLU A 68 -0.87 -2.05 -4.33
N ALA A 69 0.23 -2.66 -4.77
CA ALA A 69 0.57 -4.06 -4.55
C ALA A 69 1.96 -4.14 -3.92
N GLY A 70 2.12 -4.99 -2.92
CA GLY A 70 3.42 -5.20 -2.26
C GLY A 70 3.60 -6.65 -1.85
N GLY A 71 4.86 -7.06 -1.72
CA GLY A 71 5.23 -8.37 -1.20
C GLY A 71 6.42 -8.23 -0.26
N VAL A 72 6.34 -8.85 0.92
CA VAL A 72 7.42 -8.86 1.90
C VAL A 72 7.68 -10.29 2.37
N HIS A 73 8.93 -10.57 2.67
CA HIS A 73 9.40 -11.87 3.15
C HIS A 73 10.14 -11.69 4.47
N ALA A 74 9.84 -12.55 5.43
CA ALA A 74 10.51 -12.64 6.72
C ALA A 74 11.13 -14.02 6.88
N THR A 75 12.34 -14.06 7.38
CA THR A 75 13.07 -15.30 7.69
C THR A 75 13.32 -15.42 9.18
N ASN A 76 13.42 -16.64 9.68
CA ASN A 76 13.80 -16.96 11.06
C ASN A 76 12.87 -16.28 12.10
N ILE A 77 11.56 -16.43 11.93
CA ILE A 77 10.56 -15.81 12.81
C ILE A 77 10.62 -16.48 14.20
N GLY A 78 10.86 -15.64 15.24
CA GLY A 78 10.88 -16.09 16.64
C GLY A 78 12.03 -17.02 17.01
N GLY A 79 13.11 -17.09 16.20
CA GLY A 79 14.24 -18.01 16.43
C GLY A 79 13.96 -19.46 16.01
N ALA A 80 12.80 -19.73 15.43
CA ALA A 80 12.49 -20.96 14.72
C ALA A 80 12.86 -20.76 13.24
N ASP A 81 13.34 -21.80 12.58
CA ASP A 81 13.70 -21.76 11.14
C ASP A 81 12.44 -21.72 10.27
N VAL A 82 11.68 -20.61 10.39
CA VAL A 82 10.37 -20.41 9.80
C VAL A 82 10.38 -19.16 8.98
N ASP A 83 10.01 -19.33 7.71
CA ASP A 83 9.85 -18.25 6.74
C ASP A 83 8.38 -17.94 6.51
N ALA A 84 8.05 -16.67 6.32
CA ALA A 84 6.72 -16.24 5.93
C ALA A 84 6.78 -15.20 4.83
N THR A 85 5.85 -15.31 3.89
CA THR A 85 5.64 -14.31 2.84
C THR A 85 4.26 -13.71 2.99
N ALA A 86 4.18 -12.38 2.91
CA ALA A 86 2.92 -11.66 2.92
C ALA A 86 2.82 -10.78 1.67
N GLU A 87 1.71 -10.89 0.98
CA GLU A 87 1.35 -10.08 -0.18
C GLU A 87 0.22 -9.13 0.20
N THR A 88 0.30 -7.87 -0.23
CA THR A 88 -0.68 -6.84 0.05
C THR A 88 -1.26 -6.29 -1.24
N PHE A 89 -2.59 -6.13 -1.28
CA PHE A 89 -3.30 -5.47 -2.37
C PHE A 89 -4.26 -4.46 -1.77
N MET A 90 -4.00 -3.18 -2.00
CA MET A 90 -4.74 -2.09 -1.37
C MET A 90 -5.06 -0.99 -2.35
N ALA A 91 -6.15 -0.25 -2.07
CA ALA A 91 -6.53 0.94 -2.84
C ALA A 91 -7.11 2.00 -1.90
N GLY A 92 -6.98 3.28 -2.28
CA GLY A 92 -7.57 4.34 -1.49
C GLY A 92 -7.13 5.74 -1.92
N PRO A 93 -7.62 6.77 -1.23
CA PRO A 93 -7.29 8.16 -1.50
C PRO A 93 -5.88 8.52 -1.04
N LYS A 94 -5.24 9.40 -1.81
CA LYS A 94 -3.98 10.08 -1.48
C LYS A 94 -4.17 11.58 -1.66
N LEU A 95 -3.73 12.35 -0.68
CA LEU A 95 -3.70 13.81 -0.69
C LEU A 95 -2.24 14.26 -0.75
N SER A 96 -1.87 15.01 -1.78
CA SER A 96 -0.51 15.50 -1.98
C SER A 96 -0.51 17.02 -1.93
N LEU A 97 0.34 17.59 -1.10
CA LEU A 97 0.54 19.02 -1.00
C LEU A 97 1.73 19.45 -1.86
N PHE A 98 1.63 20.63 -2.45
CA PHE A 98 2.74 21.25 -3.21
C PHE A 98 3.34 20.34 -4.30
N ARG A 99 2.51 19.63 -5.07
CA ARG A 99 2.95 18.67 -6.11
C ARG A 99 3.91 19.26 -7.16
N ARG A 100 3.88 20.58 -7.37
CA ARG A 100 4.75 21.31 -8.30
C ARG A 100 6.08 21.76 -7.67
N SER A 101 6.21 21.67 -6.35
CA SER A 101 7.45 22.00 -5.63
C SER A 101 8.44 20.84 -5.66
N SER A 102 9.70 21.13 -5.39
CA SER A 102 10.74 20.09 -5.28
C SER A 102 10.44 19.07 -4.19
N LEU A 103 9.74 19.49 -3.12
CA LEU A 103 9.28 18.61 -2.05
C LEU A 103 7.76 18.60 -2.03
N SER A 104 7.17 17.41 -2.05
CA SER A 104 5.74 17.18 -2.04
C SER A 104 5.36 16.20 -0.92
N PRO A 105 5.01 16.70 0.27
CA PRO A 105 4.46 15.85 1.32
C PRO A 105 3.08 15.34 0.92
N PHE A 106 2.76 14.13 1.36
CA PHE A 106 1.47 13.52 1.12
C PHE A 106 0.97 12.73 2.32
N ALA A 107 -0.34 12.55 2.37
CA ALA A 107 -1.01 11.61 3.25
C ALA A 107 -1.89 10.67 2.41
N GLN A 108 -2.04 9.42 2.84
CA GLN A 108 -2.89 8.44 2.18
C GLN A 108 -3.63 7.58 3.19
N ALA A 109 -4.74 6.98 2.74
CA ALA A 109 -5.45 5.96 3.49
C ALA A 109 -5.83 4.84 2.53
N LEU A 110 -5.13 3.70 2.64
CA LEU A 110 -5.34 2.56 1.76
C LEU A 110 -6.12 1.47 2.51
N PHE A 111 -6.99 0.77 1.78
CA PHE A 111 -7.82 -0.31 2.28
C PHE A 111 -7.72 -1.48 1.31
N GLY A 112 -7.72 -2.69 1.83
CA GLY A 112 -7.62 -3.87 0.98
C GLY A 112 -7.46 -5.15 1.80
N PHE A 113 -6.60 -6.03 1.32
CA PHE A 113 -6.34 -7.32 1.96
C PHE A 113 -4.86 -7.68 1.94
N VAL A 114 -4.49 -8.47 2.93
CA VAL A 114 -3.19 -9.16 3.03
C VAL A 114 -3.42 -10.64 2.81
N HIS A 115 -2.66 -11.20 1.89
CA HIS A 115 -2.56 -12.64 1.67
C HIS A 115 -1.28 -13.14 2.32
N THR A 116 -1.38 -14.04 3.28
CA THR A 116 -0.22 -14.58 4.01
C THR A 116 -0.07 -16.06 3.69
N ASN A 117 1.13 -16.44 3.24
CA ASN A 117 1.56 -17.82 3.09
C ASN A 117 2.54 -18.16 4.22
N PRO A 118 2.08 -18.77 5.31
CA PRO A 118 2.97 -19.30 6.33
C PRO A 118 3.71 -20.52 5.75
N GLY A 119 5.04 -20.54 5.83
CA GLY A 119 5.88 -21.64 5.39
C GLY A 119 5.76 -22.92 6.24
N PHE A 120 4.73 -23.02 7.10
CA PHE A 120 4.44 -24.16 7.94
C PHE A 120 3.47 -25.12 7.27
N SER A 121 3.91 -26.37 7.16
CA SER A 121 3.06 -27.56 7.11
C SER A 121 2.12 -27.71 5.89
N GLN A 122 1.96 -28.93 5.49
CA GLN A 122 1.15 -29.53 4.44
C GLN A 122 -0.34 -29.11 4.34
N THR A 123 -0.78 -28.10 5.08
CA THR A 123 -2.11 -27.51 4.97
C THR A 123 -1.96 -26.04 4.61
N THR A 124 -2.08 -25.73 3.34
CA THR A 124 -2.14 -24.38 2.80
C THR A 124 -3.42 -23.70 3.29
N ILE A 125 -3.39 -23.10 4.48
CA ILE A 125 -4.47 -22.25 4.94
C ILE A 125 -4.18 -20.84 4.42
N ASN A 126 -4.61 -20.57 3.19
CA ASN A 126 -4.57 -19.24 2.60
C ASN A 126 -5.58 -18.35 3.33
N HIS A 127 -5.13 -17.43 4.13
CA HIS A 127 -5.99 -16.46 4.78
C HIS A 127 -5.89 -15.10 4.09
N ASN A 128 -7.01 -14.66 3.51
CA ASN A 128 -7.19 -13.27 3.10
C ASN A 128 -7.71 -12.48 4.28
N THR A 129 -6.95 -11.51 4.73
CA THR A 129 -7.28 -10.69 5.90
C THR A 129 -7.46 -9.25 5.47
N PHE A 130 -8.54 -8.61 5.93
CA PHE A 130 -8.74 -7.18 5.71
C PHE A 130 -7.59 -6.37 6.31
N ALA A 131 -7.12 -5.38 5.55
CA ALA A 131 -6.06 -4.47 5.95
C ALA A 131 -6.47 -3.01 5.70
N ALA A 132 -6.02 -2.14 6.60
CA ALA A 132 -6.08 -0.69 6.43
C ALA A 132 -4.70 -0.10 6.70
N ALA A 133 -4.27 0.83 5.85
CA ALA A 133 -2.96 1.45 5.92
C ALA A 133 -3.06 2.98 5.77
N PRO A 134 -3.44 3.72 6.83
CA PRO A 134 -3.20 5.14 6.87
C PRO A 134 -1.69 5.42 6.92
N GLY A 135 -1.24 6.42 6.15
CA GLY A 135 0.18 6.73 6.06
C GLY A 135 0.45 8.13 5.56
N ILE A 136 1.70 8.54 5.74
CA ILE A 136 2.25 9.80 5.28
C ILE A 136 3.56 9.56 4.55
N GLY A 137 3.94 10.49 3.69
CA GLY A 137 5.22 10.39 2.99
C GLY A 137 5.67 11.71 2.40
N LEU A 138 6.87 11.65 1.83
CA LEU A 138 7.53 12.78 1.21
C LEU A 138 8.15 12.35 -0.12
N ASP A 139 7.69 12.93 -1.21
CA ASP A 139 8.25 12.77 -2.53
C ASP A 139 9.17 13.96 -2.84
N TRP A 140 10.39 13.70 -3.32
CA TRP A 140 11.29 14.69 -3.90
C TRP A 140 11.19 14.64 -5.42
N ASN A 141 10.81 15.76 -6.03
CA ASN A 141 10.62 15.92 -7.46
C ASN A 141 11.93 16.38 -8.10
N ALA A 142 12.72 15.46 -8.63
CA ALA A 142 13.97 15.78 -9.32
C ALA A 142 13.72 16.45 -10.69
N THR A 143 12.69 15.98 -11.42
CA THR A 143 12.22 16.55 -12.69
C THR A 143 10.69 16.53 -12.75
N ARG A 144 10.12 17.00 -13.86
CA ARG A 144 8.66 16.91 -14.09
C ARG A 144 8.16 15.46 -14.17
N HIS A 145 9.00 14.54 -14.65
CA HIS A 145 8.63 13.14 -14.90
C HIS A 145 9.26 12.16 -13.91
N LEU A 146 10.29 12.57 -13.17
CA LEU A 146 11.02 11.70 -12.26
C LEU A 146 11.08 12.31 -10.86
N GLY A 147 10.69 11.50 -9.87
CA GLY A 147 10.84 11.81 -8.46
C GLY A 147 11.38 10.61 -7.68
N ILE A 148 11.75 10.89 -6.46
CA ILE A 148 12.17 9.89 -5.47
C ILE A 148 11.24 10.03 -4.27
N ARG A 149 10.63 8.94 -3.85
CA ARG A 149 9.96 8.86 -2.56
C ARG A 149 11.02 8.69 -1.50
N LEU A 150 11.30 9.75 -0.76
CA LEU A 150 12.33 9.76 0.29
C LEU A 150 11.91 8.86 1.45
N ALA A 151 10.65 8.96 1.83
CA ALA A 151 10.07 8.17 2.88
C ALA A 151 8.54 8.08 2.71
N GLN A 152 8.01 6.92 3.00
CA GLN A 152 6.58 6.69 3.25
C GLN A 152 6.50 5.81 4.50
N VAL A 153 5.69 6.23 5.45
CA VAL A 153 5.42 5.46 6.67
C VAL A 153 3.93 5.22 6.74
N ASP A 154 3.55 3.95 6.74
CA ASP A 154 2.17 3.51 6.88
C ASP A 154 2.01 2.72 8.17
N TYR A 155 0.91 2.96 8.85
CA TYR A 155 0.45 2.11 9.95
C TYR A 155 -0.46 1.03 9.37
N LEU A 156 0.07 -0.18 9.24
CA LEU A 156 -0.64 -1.31 8.65
C LEU A 156 -1.42 -2.05 9.72
N PHE A 157 -2.71 -1.81 9.75
CA PHE A 157 -3.66 -2.50 10.62
C PHE A 157 -4.19 -3.72 9.88
N THR A 158 -3.99 -4.92 10.47
CA THR A 158 -4.51 -6.19 9.94
C THR A 158 -5.30 -6.92 11.00
N ARG A 159 -6.45 -7.48 10.61
CA ARG A 159 -7.33 -8.24 11.50
C ARG A 159 -7.16 -9.72 11.21
N MET A 160 -6.30 -10.40 11.96
CA MET A 160 -6.02 -11.83 11.77
C MET A 160 -7.04 -12.69 12.52
N PRO A 161 -7.76 -13.60 11.84
CA PRO A 161 -8.59 -14.59 12.52
C PRO A 161 -7.69 -15.63 13.20
N THR A 162 -7.83 -15.80 14.51
CA THR A 162 -7.24 -16.91 15.27
C THR A 162 -8.38 -17.86 15.63
N SER A 163 -8.04 -19.13 15.89
CA SER A 163 -9.00 -20.21 16.16
C SER A 163 -9.99 -19.94 17.30
N THR A 164 -9.69 -18.99 18.20
CA THR A 164 -10.54 -18.64 19.35
C THR A 164 -10.91 -17.15 19.44
N ASN A 165 -10.13 -16.24 18.82
CA ASN A 165 -10.34 -14.80 18.86
C ASN A 165 -9.77 -14.11 17.62
N GLN A 166 -10.19 -12.88 17.37
CA GLN A 166 -9.55 -12.02 16.37
C GLN A 166 -8.43 -11.23 17.05
N VAL A 167 -7.21 -11.37 16.57
CA VAL A 167 -6.06 -10.60 17.04
C VAL A 167 -5.75 -9.49 16.04
N ASN A 168 -5.69 -8.27 16.55
CA ASN A 168 -5.30 -7.11 15.77
C ASN A 168 -3.76 -7.00 15.75
N TRP A 169 -3.16 -7.06 14.57
CA TRP A 169 -1.73 -6.83 14.40
C TRP A 169 -1.50 -5.40 13.98
N ASN A 170 -0.60 -4.75 14.68
CA ASN A 170 -0.23 -3.36 14.46
C ASN A 170 1.19 -3.33 13.89
N ASN A 171 1.31 -3.07 12.60
CA ASN A 171 2.58 -3.11 11.91
C ASN A 171 2.94 -1.73 11.39
N PHE A 172 4.22 -1.40 11.40
CA PHE A 172 4.75 -0.21 10.73
C PHE A 172 5.42 -0.63 9.44
N ARG A 173 5.02 0.01 8.35
CA ARG A 173 5.64 -0.18 7.04
C ARG A 173 6.36 1.10 6.63
N TYR A 174 7.64 0.97 6.30
CA TYR A 174 8.44 2.01 5.68
C TYR A 174 8.68 1.66 4.22
N SER A 175 8.55 2.65 3.31
CA SER A 175 8.82 2.44 1.89
C SER A 175 9.58 3.62 1.30
N THR A 176 10.49 3.32 0.37
CA THR A 176 11.28 4.30 -0.39
C THR A 176 11.50 3.78 -1.81
N GLY A 177 11.66 4.68 -2.79
CA GLY A 177 11.83 4.25 -4.18
C GLY A 177 11.65 5.37 -5.19
N ILE A 178 11.35 4.99 -6.43
CA ILE A 178 11.28 5.88 -7.59
C ILE A 178 9.82 6.15 -7.92
N VAL A 179 9.52 7.39 -8.29
CA VAL A 179 8.20 7.85 -8.78
C VAL A 179 8.37 8.35 -10.22
N ILE A 180 7.61 7.78 -11.16
CA ILE A 180 7.56 8.21 -12.56
C ILE A 180 6.19 8.84 -12.80
N ARG A 181 6.15 10.01 -13.45
CA ARG A 181 4.95 10.82 -13.68
C ARG A 181 4.69 11.03 -15.17
N PHE A 182 3.43 10.83 -15.56
CA PHE A 182 2.95 10.94 -16.94
C PHE A 182 1.82 11.94 -17.08
#